data_c63c6525d3fa71cea96fe35bf8336f97
#
_entry.id   c63c6525d3fa71cea96fe35bf8336f97
#
_cell.length_a   1.000
_cell.length_b   1.000
_cell.length_c   1.000
_cell.angle_alpha   90.00
_cell.angle_beta   90.00
_cell.angle_gamma   90.00
#
_symmetry.space_group_name_H-M   'P 1'
#
loop_
_entity.id
_entity.type
_entity.pdbx_description
1 polymer ?
#
loop_
_entity_poly.entity_id
_entity_poly.type
_entity_poly.pdbx_seq_one_letter_code
_entity_poly.pdbx_strand_id
1 'polypeptide(L)'
;MNRKCFINEQWLPIKGYEGLYEVSDHGRIRSLDYRRKGITQILRTHARLGNYVKIGLRKDGKRRYHRVHRLVAIAFLPQPQEGQTQVEHINCDKRDNRIENLRWTSPKGNMANPLTRYHLSISHQSPSAEIRARYSAGQRRRFARERETRTGRYAPA
;
A
#
# COMPACT_ATOMS: atom_id res chain seq x y z
N MET A 1 -0.60 -5.38 21.61
CA MET A 1 -0.85 -5.31 20.14
C MET A 1 -1.26 -6.70 19.69
N ASN A 2 -2.54 -6.88 19.36
CA ASN A 2 -3.08 -8.19 18.93
C ASN A 2 -2.46 -8.59 17.58
N ARG A 3 -1.54 -9.54 17.60
CA ARG A 3 -1.09 -10.26 16.42
C ARG A 3 -2.21 -11.25 16.07
N LYS A 4 -3.13 -10.88 15.18
CA LYS A 4 -4.08 -11.85 14.63
C LYS A 4 -3.28 -12.99 14.00
N CYS A 5 -3.30 -14.15 14.63
CA CYS A 5 -2.81 -15.38 14.04
C CYS A 5 -3.93 -15.87 13.12
N PHE A 6 -3.69 -15.94 11.82
CA PHE A 6 -4.64 -16.54 10.90
C PHE A 6 -4.34 -18.05 10.85
N ILE A 7 -5.37 -18.86 11.07
CA ILE A 7 -5.28 -20.30 10.91
C ILE A 7 -5.03 -20.57 9.41
N ASN A 8 -4.00 -21.34 9.09
CA ASN A 8 -3.58 -21.71 7.72
C ASN A 8 -3.01 -20.58 6.83
N GLU A 9 -2.44 -19.51 7.41
CA GLU A 9 -1.77 -18.50 6.60
C GLU A 9 -0.53 -19.07 5.90
N GLN A 10 -0.49 -18.95 4.57
CA GLN A 10 0.61 -19.42 3.73
C GLN A 10 1.63 -18.31 3.50
N TRP A 11 2.90 -18.69 3.43
CA TRP A 11 4.01 -17.76 3.23
C TRP A 11 4.88 -18.22 2.07
N LEU A 12 5.17 -17.32 1.14
CA LEU A 12 6.04 -17.58 -0.01
C LEU A 12 7.17 -16.57 -0.08
N PRO A 13 8.36 -16.97 -0.59
CA PRO A 13 9.47 -16.06 -0.81
C PRO A 13 9.07 -14.89 -1.74
N ILE A 14 9.57 -13.70 -1.43
CA ILE A 14 9.41 -12.55 -2.32
C ILE A 14 10.42 -12.65 -3.45
N LYS A 15 9.94 -12.68 -4.70
CA LYS A 15 10.78 -12.74 -5.91
C LYS A 15 11.86 -11.66 -5.90
N GLY A 16 13.12 -12.08 -6.03
CA GLY A 16 14.31 -11.23 -5.96
C GLY A 16 14.79 -10.92 -4.53
N TYR A 17 14.12 -11.46 -3.50
CA TYR A 17 14.47 -11.34 -2.09
C TYR A 17 14.40 -12.68 -1.36
N GLU A 18 14.60 -13.77 -2.08
CA GLU A 18 14.60 -15.14 -1.57
C GLU A 18 15.59 -15.26 -0.39
N GLY A 19 15.19 -15.97 0.66
CA GLY A 19 15.97 -16.13 1.88
C GLY A 19 16.02 -14.88 2.80
N LEU A 20 15.49 -13.73 2.37
CA LEU A 20 15.47 -12.50 3.16
C LEU A 20 14.07 -12.14 3.65
N TYR A 21 13.08 -12.24 2.76
CA TYR A 21 11.71 -11.84 3.04
C TYR A 21 10.69 -12.77 2.40
N GLU A 22 9.57 -12.90 3.09
CA GLU A 22 8.41 -13.64 2.59
C GLU A 22 7.15 -12.76 2.68
N VAL A 23 6.19 -13.07 1.81
CA VAL A 23 4.86 -12.48 1.78
C VAL A 23 3.82 -13.56 2.06
N SER A 24 2.76 -13.19 2.78
CA SER A 24 1.64 -14.09 3.01
C SER A 24 0.48 -13.83 2.05
N ASP A 25 -0.38 -14.84 1.90
CA ASP A 25 -1.67 -14.79 1.20
C ASP A 25 -2.63 -13.75 1.82
N HIS A 26 -2.39 -13.34 3.07
CA HIS A 26 -3.11 -12.26 3.75
C HIS A 26 -2.46 -10.87 3.59
N GLY A 27 -1.40 -10.73 2.78
CA GLY A 27 -0.72 -9.45 2.53
C GLY A 27 0.17 -8.99 3.68
N ARG A 28 0.59 -9.89 4.56
CA ARG A 28 1.62 -9.61 5.57
C ARG A 28 3.01 -9.89 5.00
N ILE A 29 4.01 -9.19 5.49
CA ILE A 29 5.41 -9.37 5.08
C ILE A 29 6.22 -9.71 6.32
N ARG A 30 7.12 -10.72 6.21
CA ARG A 30 8.07 -11.04 7.27
C ARG A 30 9.51 -11.02 6.77
N SER A 31 10.41 -10.57 7.62
CA SER A 31 11.85 -10.77 7.45
C SER A 31 12.25 -12.09 8.09
N LEU A 32 13.07 -12.88 7.42
CA LEU A 32 13.58 -14.13 7.94
C LEU A 32 14.77 -13.91 8.88
N ASP A 33 15.50 -12.80 8.67
CA ASP A 33 16.63 -12.38 9.53
C ASP A 33 16.48 -10.89 9.90
N TYR A 34 15.59 -10.60 10.85
CA TYR A 34 15.34 -9.22 11.25
C TYR A 34 16.53 -8.61 12.00
N ARG A 35 17.06 -7.53 11.44
CA ARG A 35 18.25 -6.81 11.95
C ARG A 35 19.49 -7.70 12.11
N ARG A 36 19.66 -8.72 11.29
CA ARG A 36 20.77 -9.70 11.34
C ARG A 36 20.88 -10.40 12.71
N LYS A 37 19.73 -10.74 13.28
CA LYS A 37 19.65 -11.45 14.59
C LYS A 37 19.15 -12.87 14.48
N GLY A 38 19.00 -13.42 13.27
CA GLY A 38 18.43 -14.75 13.05
C GLY A 38 16.96 -14.88 13.44
N ILE A 39 16.24 -13.76 13.61
CA ILE A 39 14.86 -13.74 14.12
C ILE A 39 13.89 -13.46 12.98
N THR A 40 12.88 -14.30 12.81
CA THR A 40 11.77 -14.04 11.91
C THR A 40 10.82 -12.99 12.53
N GLN A 41 10.56 -11.90 11.82
CA GLN A 41 9.77 -10.79 12.30
C GLN A 41 8.77 -10.30 11.25
N ILE A 42 7.49 -10.19 11.61
CA ILE A 42 6.49 -9.52 10.77
C ILE A 42 6.77 -8.02 10.74
N LEU A 43 6.89 -7.48 9.54
CA LEU A 43 7.23 -6.09 9.31
C LEU A 43 5.99 -5.20 9.30
N ARG A 44 6.14 -3.96 9.75
CA ARG A 44 5.11 -2.93 9.62
C ARG A 44 5.03 -2.46 8.18
N THR A 45 3.84 -2.51 7.62
CA THR A 45 3.52 -1.90 6.33
C THR A 45 2.97 -0.49 6.54
N HIS A 46 3.12 0.37 5.53
CA HIS A 46 2.69 1.77 5.61
C HIS A 46 1.66 2.05 4.52
N ALA A 47 0.54 2.61 4.91
CA ALA A 47 -0.47 3.15 4.00
C ALA A 47 -0.87 4.56 4.47
N ARG A 48 -0.79 5.55 3.57
CA ARG A 48 -1.50 6.81 3.75
C ARG A 48 -2.96 6.61 3.36
N LEU A 49 -3.87 7.40 3.95
CA LEU A 49 -5.30 7.35 3.62
C LEU A 49 -5.51 7.44 2.09
N GLY A 50 -6.30 6.54 1.54
CA GLY A 50 -6.59 6.47 0.09
C GLY A 50 -5.47 5.92 -0.80
N ASN A 51 -4.30 5.58 -0.26
CA ASN A 51 -3.16 5.06 -1.03
C ASN A 51 -2.94 3.56 -0.80
N TYR A 52 -2.21 2.96 -1.76
CA TYR A 52 -1.76 1.57 -1.66
C TYR A 52 -0.84 1.34 -0.47
N VAL A 53 -0.97 0.18 0.15
CA VAL A 53 -0.05 -0.30 1.19
C VAL A 53 1.33 -0.56 0.58
N LYS A 54 2.37 -0.01 1.20
CA LYS A 54 3.77 -0.13 0.75
C LYS A 54 4.65 -0.70 1.85
N ILE A 55 5.73 -1.36 1.43
CA ILE A 55 6.81 -1.86 2.29
C ILE A 55 8.17 -1.48 1.70
N GLY A 56 9.12 -1.12 2.54
CA GLY A 56 10.52 -0.91 2.13
C GLY A 56 11.35 -2.13 2.46
N LEU A 57 11.81 -2.86 1.46
CA LEU A 57 12.70 -4.02 1.59
C LEU A 57 14.15 -3.62 1.32
N ARG A 58 15.08 -4.20 2.07
CA ARG A 58 16.52 -3.99 1.91
C ARG A 58 17.18 -5.23 1.33
N LYS A 59 18.01 -5.00 0.29
CA LYS A 59 18.94 -6.01 -0.26
C LYS A 59 20.19 -5.29 -0.74
N ASP A 60 21.36 -5.86 -0.50
CA ASP A 60 22.67 -5.32 -0.93
C ASP A 60 22.87 -3.83 -0.54
N GLY A 61 22.55 -3.50 0.72
CA GLY A 61 22.65 -2.14 1.27
C GLY A 61 21.59 -1.15 0.77
N LYS A 62 20.84 -1.48 -0.27
CA LYS A 62 19.85 -0.60 -0.90
C LYS A 62 18.44 -0.90 -0.40
N ARG A 63 17.62 0.15 -0.20
CA ARG A 63 16.21 0.04 0.16
C ARG A 63 15.34 0.36 -1.04
N ARG A 64 14.41 -0.56 -1.38
CA ARG A 64 13.41 -0.36 -2.43
C ARG A 64 12.00 -0.47 -1.85
N TYR A 65 11.07 0.36 -2.36
CA TYR A 65 9.68 0.36 -1.93
C TYR A 65 8.81 -0.45 -2.90
N HIS A 66 8.04 -1.37 -2.34
CA HIS A 66 7.13 -2.24 -3.09
C HIS A 66 5.69 -2.04 -2.63
N ARG A 67 4.74 -2.19 -3.54
CA ARG A 67 3.30 -2.24 -3.23
C ARG A 67 2.97 -3.65 -2.79
N VAL A 68 2.34 -3.81 -1.62
CA VAL A 68 2.07 -5.13 -1.02
C VAL A 68 1.20 -5.99 -1.92
N HIS A 69 0.09 -5.47 -2.48
CA HIS A 69 -0.77 -6.23 -3.39
C HIS A 69 -0.01 -6.82 -4.58
N ARG A 70 1.00 -6.13 -5.11
CA ARG A 70 1.83 -6.68 -6.20
C ARG A 70 2.73 -7.81 -5.75
N LEU A 71 3.26 -7.75 -4.53
CA LEU A 71 4.07 -8.83 -3.96
C LEU A 71 3.21 -10.08 -3.77
N VAL A 72 1.98 -9.92 -3.23
CA VAL A 72 1.02 -11.03 -3.09
C VAL A 72 0.65 -11.60 -4.44
N ALA A 73 0.28 -10.76 -5.41
CA ALA A 73 -0.11 -11.23 -6.73
C ALA A 73 0.99 -12.01 -7.44
N ILE A 74 2.24 -11.53 -7.36
CA ILE A 74 3.40 -12.20 -7.98
C ILE A 74 3.69 -13.55 -7.31
N ALA A 75 3.47 -13.67 -5.99
CA ALA A 75 3.76 -14.88 -5.24
C ALA A 75 2.66 -15.94 -5.37
N PHE A 76 1.39 -15.54 -5.39
CA PHE A 76 0.27 -16.47 -5.20
C PHE A 76 -0.67 -16.59 -6.40
N LEU A 77 -0.79 -15.56 -7.25
CA LEU A 77 -1.66 -15.64 -8.42
C LEU A 77 -0.93 -16.36 -9.59
N PRO A 78 -1.66 -17.03 -10.48
CA PRO A 78 -1.11 -17.50 -11.73
C PRO A 78 -0.41 -16.37 -12.49
N GLN A 79 0.51 -16.72 -13.38
CA GLN A 79 1.18 -15.71 -14.22
C GLN A 79 0.14 -14.89 -15.00
N PRO A 80 0.32 -13.56 -15.10
CA PRO A 80 -0.60 -12.72 -15.84
C PRO A 80 -0.62 -13.11 -17.32
N GLN A 81 -1.80 -13.09 -17.91
CA GLN A 81 -1.97 -13.26 -19.35
C GLN A 81 -1.50 -12.02 -20.10
N GLU A 82 -1.33 -12.12 -21.42
CA GLU A 82 -0.96 -11.02 -22.28
C GLU A 82 -1.90 -9.82 -22.07
N GLY A 83 -1.32 -8.62 -21.95
CA GLY A 83 -2.08 -7.38 -21.67
C GLY A 83 -2.50 -7.17 -20.20
N GLN A 84 -2.34 -8.16 -19.31
CA GLN A 84 -2.64 -8.02 -17.89
C GLN A 84 -1.42 -7.48 -17.13
N THR A 85 -1.28 -6.18 -17.08
CA THR A 85 -0.13 -5.50 -16.46
C THR A 85 -0.42 -4.91 -15.08
N GLN A 86 -1.70 -4.92 -14.67
CA GLN A 86 -2.16 -4.34 -13.42
C GLN A 86 -2.69 -5.41 -12.47
N VAL A 87 -2.61 -5.11 -11.17
CA VAL A 87 -3.30 -5.85 -10.11
C VAL A 87 -4.36 -4.93 -9.54
N GLU A 88 -5.61 -5.37 -9.56
CA GLU A 88 -6.72 -4.64 -8.96
C GLU A 88 -7.18 -5.27 -7.66
N HIS A 89 -7.79 -4.45 -6.81
CA HIS A 89 -8.54 -4.90 -5.64
C HIS A 89 -10.01 -5.06 -6.04
N ILE A 90 -10.54 -6.28 -5.95
CA ILE A 90 -11.91 -6.61 -6.40
C ILE A 90 -12.93 -5.75 -5.66
N ASN A 91 -12.75 -5.55 -4.36
CA ASN A 91 -13.61 -4.70 -3.51
C ASN A 91 -13.22 -3.20 -3.52
N CYS A 92 -12.24 -2.79 -4.34
CA CYS A 92 -11.69 -1.42 -4.40
C CYS A 92 -11.03 -0.92 -3.11
N ASP A 93 -10.92 -1.72 -2.04
CA ASP A 93 -10.17 -1.35 -0.85
C ASP A 93 -8.67 -1.63 -1.04
N LYS A 94 -7.90 -0.59 -1.25
CA LYS A 94 -6.43 -0.66 -1.44
C LYS A 94 -5.65 -1.15 -0.21
N ARG A 95 -6.33 -1.37 0.92
CA ARG A 95 -5.75 -1.88 2.15
C ARG A 95 -5.96 -3.38 2.33
N ASP A 96 -6.97 -3.94 1.69
CA ASP A 96 -7.28 -5.37 1.71
C ASP A 96 -6.44 -6.11 0.67
N ASN A 97 -5.24 -6.53 1.08
CA ASN A 97 -4.26 -7.19 0.21
C ASN A 97 -4.31 -8.72 0.31
N ARG A 98 -5.42 -9.31 0.78
CA ARG A 98 -5.63 -10.77 0.76
C ARG A 98 -5.72 -11.26 -0.68
N ILE A 99 -5.16 -12.43 -0.96
CA ILE A 99 -5.15 -13.02 -2.30
C ILE A 99 -6.54 -13.12 -2.92
N GLU A 100 -7.56 -13.47 -2.13
CA GLU A 100 -8.95 -13.60 -2.54
C GLU A 100 -9.54 -12.31 -3.13
N ASN A 101 -8.98 -11.15 -2.72
CA ASN A 101 -9.39 -9.82 -3.16
C ASN A 101 -8.53 -9.26 -4.30
N LEU A 102 -7.58 -10.03 -4.83
CA LEU A 102 -6.65 -9.57 -5.85
C LEU A 102 -6.81 -10.37 -7.14
N ARG A 103 -6.71 -9.69 -8.28
CA ARG A 103 -6.61 -10.33 -9.59
C ARG A 103 -5.74 -9.54 -10.55
N TRP A 104 -5.14 -10.24 -11.51
CA TRP A 104 -4.51 -9.60 -12.64
C TRP A 104 -5.56 -9.02 -13.57
N THR A 105 -5.29 -7.85 -14.12
CA THR A 105 -6.20 -7.18 -15.05
C THR A 105 -5.43 -6.32 -16.06
N SER A 106 -6.06 -6.07 -17.20
CA SER A 106 -5.59 -5.05 -18.15
C SER A 106 -6.02 -3.65 -17.68
N PRO A 107 -5.39 -2.57 -18.17
CA PRO A 107 -5.84 -1.21 -17.90
C PRO A 107 -7.33 -0.99 -18.22
N LYS A 108 -7.79 -1.53 -19.35
CA LYS A 108 -9.21 -1.49 -19.77
C LYS A 108 -10.11 -2.27 -18.79
N GLY A 109 -9.68 -3.47 -18.38
CA GLY A 109 -10.41 -4.30 -17.41
C GLY A 109 -10.55 -3.63 -16.04
N ASN A 110 -9.49 -2.99 -15.55
CA ASN A 110 -9.52 -2.24 -14.30
C ASN A 110 -10.53 -1.08 -14.34
N MET A 111 -10.61 -0.37 -15.45
CA MET A 111 -11.61 0.70 -15.64
C MET A 111 -13.03 0.16 -15.83
N ALA A 112 -13.19 -1.07 -16.25
CA ALA A 112 -14.49 -1.71 -16.44
C ALA A 112 -15.11 -2.24 -15.12
N ASN A 113 -14.33 -2.34 -14.03
CA ASN A 113 -14.83 -2.78 -12.74
C ASN A 113 -15.99 -1.85 -12.27
N PRO A 114 -17.19 -2.39 -11.98
CA PRO A 114 -18.36 -1.59 -11.61
C PRO A 114 -18.11 -0.68 -10.41
N LEU A 115 -17.39 -1.18 -9.39
CA LEU A 115 -17.04 -0.38 -8.21
C LEU A 115 -16.05 0.73 -8.54
N THR A 116 -15.07 0.47 -9.40
CA THR A 116 -14.14 1.50 -9.89
C THR A 116 -14.92 2.59 -10.65
N ARG A 117 -15.84 2.21 -11.53
CA ARG A 117 -16.70 3.15 -12.27
C ARG A 117 -17.58 3.96 -11.34
N TYR A 118 -18.17 3.33 -10.32
CA TYR A 118 -18.98 4.00 -9.32
C TYR A 118 -18.15 5.03 -8.52
N HIS A 119 -16.97 4.64 -8.03
CA HIS A 119 -16.07 5.57 -7.32
C HIS A 119 -15.60 6.73 -8.21
N LEU A 120 -15.32 6.48 -9.48
CA LEU A 120 -14.99 7.54 -10.43
C LEU A 120 -16.17 8.47 -10.66
N SER A 121 -17.40 7.96 -10.83
CA SER A 121 -18.59 8.79 -11.01
C SER A 121 -18.84 9.73 -9.82
N ILE A 122 -18.63 9.24 -8.59
CA ILE A 122 -18.73 10.08 -7.39
C ILE A 122 -17.59 11.10 -7.34
N SER A 123 -16.36 10.73 -7.71
CA SER A 123 -15.22 11.64 -7.68
C SER A 123 -15.30 12.74 -8.73
N HIS A 124 -16.01 12.51 -9.83
CA HIS A 124 -16.28 13.50 -10.87
C HIS A 124 -17.47 14.42 -10.52
N GLN A 125 -18.31 14.04 -9.56
CA GLN A 125 -19.25 15.00 -8.99
C GLN A 125 -18.42 16.01 -8.22
N SER A 126 -18.34 17.23 -8.76
CA SER A 126 -17.61 18.34 -8.12
C SER A 126 -18.02 18.44 -6.67
N PRO A 127 -17.06 18.36 -5.70
CA PRO A 127 -17.39 18.50 -4.29
C PRO A 127 -18.19 19.78 -4.11
N SER A 128 -19.26 19.76 -3.29
CA SER A 128 -20.03 20.97 -2.98
C SER A 128 -19.09 22.09 -2.57
N ALA A 129 -19.50 23.35 -2.80
CA ALA A 129 -18.70 24.52 -2.43
C ALA A 129 -18.24 24.43 -0.96
N GLU A 130 -19.08 23.86 -0.11
CA GLU A 130 -18.81 23.65 1.31
C GLU A 130 -17.67 22.64 1.57
N ILE A 131 -17.65 21.51 0.86
CA ILE A 131 -16.56 20.54 0.95
C ILE A 131 -15.26 21.14 0.43
N ARG A 132 -15.30 21.88 -0.68
CA ARG A 132 -14.13 22.61 -1.21
C ARG A 132 -13.59 23.63 -0.22
N ALA A 133 -14.47 24.38 0.45
CA ALA A 133 -14.09 25.35 1.48
C ALA A 133 -13.44 24.68 2.70
N ARG A 134 -13.96 23.54 3.17
CA ARG A 134 -13.36 22.77 4.28
C ARG A 134 -11.95 22.24 3.93
N TYR A 135 -11.75 21.71 2.71
CA TYR A 135 -10.44 21.26 2.25
C TYR A 135 -9.44 22.41 2.12
N SER A 136 -9.83 23.52 1.55
CA SER A 136 -8.97 24.71 1.42
C SER A 136 -8.64 25.36 2.76
N ALA A 137 -9.57 25.36 3.72
CA ALA A 137 -9.32 25.83 5.09
C ALA A 137 -8.36 24.89 5.84
N GLY A 138 -8.50 23.57 5.67
CA GLY A 138 -7.59 22.58 6.23
C GLY A 138 -6.17 22.71 5.69
N GLN A 139 -6.01 22.92 4.39
CA GLN A 139 -4.71 23.17 3.77
C GLN A 139 -4.08 24.49 4.27
N ARG A 140 -4.85 25.57 4.36
CA ARG A 140 -4.37 26.87 4.89
C ARG A 140 -3.85 26.74 6.33
N ARG A 141 -4.58 26.02 7.21
CA ARG A 141 -4.15 25.74 8.60
C ARG A 141 -2.86 24.91 8.64
N ARG A 142 -2.70 23.94 7.74
CA ARG A 142 -1.48 23.13 7.65
C ARG A 142 -0.27 23.98 7.23
N PHE A 143 -0.40 24.79 6.19
CA PHE A 143 0.65 25.70 5.73
C PHE A 143 1.00 26.78 6.76
N ALA A 144 0.00 27.29 7.52
CA ALA A 144 0.26 28.22 8.62
C ALA A 144 1.11 27.58 9.72
N ARG A 145 0.77 26.35 10.16
CA ARG A 145 1.57 25.59 11.12
C ARG A 145 3.01 25.30 10.63
N GLU A 146 3.15 24.94 9.35
CA GLU A 146 4.49 24.69 8.77
C GLU A 146 5.33 25.99 8.70
N ARG A 147 4.71 27.15 8.51
CA ARG A 147 5.39 28.46 8.59
C ARG A 147 5.83 28.78 10.02
N GLU A 148 4.97 28.64 11.01
CA GLU A 148 5.28 28.89 12.42
C GLU A 148 6.43 28.00 12.92
N THR A 149 6.44 26.73 12.56
CA THR A 149 7.55 25.80 12.91
C THR A 149 8.84 26.12 12.18
N ARG A 150 8.81 26.79 11.03
CA ARG A 150 9.95 27.16 10.24
C ARG A 150 10.58 28.49 10.71
N THR A 151 9.76 29.45 11.13
CA THR A 151 10.22 30.73 11.68
C THR A 151 10.75 30.60 13.11
N GLY A 152 10.23 29.68 13.91
CA GLY A 152 10.73 29.41 15.27
C GLY A 152 12.12 28.76 15.35
N ARG A 153 12.72 28.31 14.24
CA ARG A 153 14.07 27.75 14.20
C ARG A 153 15.18 28.78 13.87
N TYR A 154 14.84 30.01 13.61
CA TYR A 154 15.77 31.09 13.30
C TYR A 154 15.48 32.31 14.19
N ALA A 155 15.46 32.13 15.52
CA ALA A 155 15.63 33.22 16.44
C ALA A 155 17.15 33.33 16.70
N PRO A 156 17.83 34.45 16.35
CA PRO A 156 19.23 34.66 16.74
C PRO A 156 19.28 34.84 18.25
N ALA A 157 20.32 34.24 18.86
CA ALA A 157 20.69 34.42 20.26
C ALA A 157 21.15 35.85 20.53
#